data_cb066976573e76455baab6a2998569c1
#
_entry.id   cb066976573e76455baab6a2998569c1
#
_cell.length_a   1.000
_cell.length_b   1.000
_cell.length_c   1.000
_cell.angle_alpha   90.00
_cell.angle_beta   90.00
_cell.angle_gamma   90.00
#
_symmetry.space_group_name_H-M   'P 1'
#
loop_
_entity.id
_entity.type
_entity.pdbx_description
1 polymer ?
#
loop_
_entity_poly.entity_id
_entity_poly.type
_entity_poly.pdbx_seq_one_letter_code
_entity_poly.pdbx_strand_id
1 'polypeptide(L)'
;MLYRVYAPPLSWFYPHRDDNMNKQVDSPIPDVQSTPDTRHIAIDRVGIKAIRHPIKVADKTGGVQHTVAMFNMYVNLPHNFKGTHMSRFVEILNSHDREISVESFEKILRTMVEKLGTAAGHIEMTFPYFINKSAPVSKVKSLLDYDVTFIGEIRNGRYEFTIKVVVPVASLCPCSKKISDYGAHNQRSHMSISVRTNSFVWIEDLVRIAEDKASCELYGLLKRPDEKYVTEKAYDNPKFVEDLVRDVAIELNKDSRIDAYTVESENFESIHNHSAYAFIEKNKMTS
;
A
#
# COMPACT_ATOMS: atom_id res chain seq x y z
N MET A 1 24.64 -3.18 -28.45
CA MET A 1 23.84 -2.43 -29.43
C MET A 1 22.83 -1.61 -28.62
N LEU A 2 23.15 -0.34 -28.35
CA LEU A 2 22.33 0.55 -27.52
C LEU A 2 21.25 1.18 -28.39
N TYR A 3 19.99 0.91 -28.12
CA TYR A 3 18.88 1.61 -28.73
C TYR A 3 18.83 3.04 -28.19
N ARG A 4 19.31 4.00 -28.98
CA ARG A 4 19.08 5.42 -28.76
C ARG A 4 17.63 5.72 -29.13
N VAL A 5 16.77 5.98 -28.14
CA VAL A 5 15.44 6.53 -28.37
C VAL A 5 15.65 7.99 -28.80
N TYR A 6 15.43 8.28 -30.07
CA TYR A 6 15.40 9.65 -30.58
C TYR A 6 14.12 10.32 -30.08
N ALA A 7 14.24 11.28 -29.18
CA ALA A 7 13.16 12.19 -28.88
C ALA A 7 13.10 13.24 -30.01
N PRO A 8 11.96 13.43 -30.66
CA PRO A 8 11.81 14.51 -31.63
C PRO A 8 11.92 15.86 -30.93
N PRO A 9 12.37 16.94 -31.66
CA PRO A 9 12.49 18.26 -31.06
C PRO A 9 11.12 18.74 -30.56
N LEU A 10 11.09 19.41 -29.41
CA LEU A 10 9.90 19.91 -28.71
C LEU A 10 8.99 20.80 -29.57
N SER A 11 9.50 21.37 -30.66
CA SER A 11 8.75 22.19 -31.63
C SER A 11 7.65 21.42 -32.37
N TRP A 12 7.66 20.08 -32.35
CA TRP A 12 6.63 19.27 -33.02
C TRP A 12 5.38 19.07 -32.18
N PHE A 13 5.43 19.38 -30.90
CA PHE A 13 4.33 19.16 -29.94
C PHE A 13 3.51 20.41 -29.63
N TYR A 14 3.93 21.59 -30.13
CA TYR A 14 3.15 22.81 -29.98
C TYR A 14 2.83 23.37 -31.36
N PRO A 15 1.64 23.13 -31.91
CA PRO A 15 1.16 23.94 -33.01
C PRO A 15 1.09 25.40 -32.56
N HIS A 16 1.49 26.32 -33.45
CA HIS A 16 1.39 27.76 -33.23
C HIS A 16 0.07 28.08 -32.55
N ARG A 17 0.13 28.75 -31.39
CA ARG A 17 -1.05 29.33 -30.73
C ARG A 17 -1.67 30.28 -31.75
N ASP A 18 -2.81 29.92 -32.27
CA ASP A 18 -3.72 30.90 -32.86
C ASP A 18 -4.23 31.78 -31.70
N ASP A 19 -3.80 33.06 -31.72
CA ASP A 19 -4.22 34.07 -30.73
C ASP A 19 -5.73 34.42 -30.76
N ASN A 20 -6.51 33.64 -31.55
CA ASN A 20 -7.96 33.80 -31.71
C ASN A 20 -8.82 32.91 -30.80
N MET A 21 -8.23 32.14 -29.85
CA MET A 21 -9.03 31.29 -28.94
C MET A 21 -9.53 32.02 -27.68
N ASN A 22 -9.36 33.31 -27.58
CA ASN A 22 -9.89 34.11 -26.46
C ASN A 22 -11.21 34.82 -26.80
N LYS A 23 -12.10 34.18 -27.56
CA LYS A 23 -13.51 34.59 -27.50
C LYS A 23 -14.11 34.02 -26.21
N GLN A 24 -14.18 34.86 -25.17
CA GLN A 24 -15.07 34.64 -24.01
C GLN A 24 -16.46 34.28 -24.56
N VAL A 25 -16.85 33.02 -24.37
CA VAL A 25 -18.24 32.60 -24.54
C VAL A 25 -18.96 33.14 -23.31
N ASP A 26 -19.66 34.25 -23.45
CA ASP A 26 -20.37 34.99 -22.40
C ASP A 26 -21.69 34.34 -21.98
N SER A 27 -21.77 33.00 -22.01
CA SER A 27 -22.83 32.26 -21.34
C SER A 27 -22.20 31.32 -20.34
N PRO A 28 -22.43 31.49 -19.03
CA PRO A 28 -21.86 30.60 -18.04
C PRO A 28 -22.41 29.19 -18.28
N ILE A 29 -21.50 28.26 -18.59
CA ILE A 29 -21.86 26.83 -18.68
C ILE A 29 -22.42 26.44 -17.30
N PRO A 30 -23.67 25.93 -17.22
CA PRO A 30 -24.32 25.63 -15.95
C PRO A 30 -23.51 24.58 -15.14
N ASP A 31 -23.24 24.88 -13.88
CA ASP A 31 -22.65 23.91 -12.95
C ASP A 31 -23.75 22.96 -12.44
N VAL A 32 -23.98 21.89 -13.20
CA VAL A 32 -25.02 20.89 -12.91
C VAL A 32 -24.71 20.10 -11.61
N GLN A 33 -23.43 19.98 -11.25
CA GLN A 33 -23.01 19.20 -10.06
C GLN A 33 -23.36 19.91 -8.76
N SER A 34 -23.39 21.25 -8.77
CA SER A 34 -23.77 22.07 -7.61
C SER A 34 -25.29 22.24 -7.46
N THR A 35 -26.12 21.64 -8.36
CA THR A 35 -27.58 21.72 -8.21
C THR A 35 -28.07 20.86 -7.04
N PRO A 36 -29.19 21.25 -6.36
CA PRO A 36 -29.76 20.44 -5.29
C PRO A 36 -30.25 19.07 -5.78
N ASP A 37 -30.04 18.03 -4.96
CA ASP A 37 -30.66 16.71 -5.17
C ASP A 37 -31.94 16.56 -4.37
N THR A 38 -32.99 16.06 -5.02
CA THR A 38 -34.32 15.92 -4.43
C THR A 38 -34.59 14.54 -3.83
N ARG A 39 -33.70 13.60 -4.00
CA ARG A 39 -33.82 12.21 -3.50
C ARG A 39 -33.52 12.08 -2.01
N HIS A 40 -32.79 13.06 -1.43
CA HIS A 40 -32.41 13.12 -0.02
C HIS A 40 -31.62 11.89 0.48
N ILE A 41 -30.76 11.31 -0.38
CA ILE A 41 -29.88 10.18 -0.05
C ILE A 41 -28.43 10.66 -0.05
N ALA A 42 -27.76 10.59 1.10
CA ALA A 42 -26.33 10.86 1.21
C ALA A 42 -25.50 9.72 0.58
N ILE A 43 -24.31 10.05 0.06
CA ILE A 43 -23.37 9.07 -0.47
C ILE A 43 -22.16 9.04 0.46
N ASP A 44 -21.82 7.86 0.99
CA ASP A 44 -20.72 7.69 1.93
C ASP A 44 -19.36 7.93 1.28
N ARG A 45 -19.17 7.46 0.04
CA ARG A 45 -17.93 7.65 -0.73
C ARG A 45 -18.22 7.96 -2.19
N VAL A 46 -17.78 9.11 -2.66
CA VAL A 46 -17.79 9.52 -4.06
C VAL A 46 -16.44 10.12 -4.42
N GLY A 47 -15.89 9.81 -5.60
CA GLY A 47 -14.58 10.31 -6.00
C GLY A 47 -13.98 9.56 -7.18
N ILE A 48 -12.66 9.54 -7.24
CA ILE A 48 -11.90 8.90 -8.32
C ILE A 48 -11.22 7.62 -7.82
N LYS A 49 -11.06 6.65 -8.74
CA LYS A 49 -10.44 5.36 -8.45
C LYS A 49 -9.41 5.00 -9.51
N ALA A 50 -8.34 4.29 -9.06
CA ALA A 50 -7.31 3.72 -9.92
C ALA A 50 -6.54 4.76 -10.77
N ILE A 51 -6.34 5.98 -10.25
CA ILE A 51 -5.48 6.95 -10.91
C ILE A 51 -4.01 6.65 -10.56
N ARG A 52 -3.16 6.53 -11.59
CA ARG A 52 -1.73 6.33 -11.40
C ARG A 52 -1.01 7.66 -11.35
N HIS A 53 -0.12 7.81 -10.37
CA HIS A 53 0.68 9.02 -10.21
C HIS A 53 2.11 8.66 -9.77
N PRO A 54 3.17 9.29 -10.35
CA PRO A 54 4.53 9.06 -9.91
C PRO A 54 4.75 9.67 -8.54
N ILE A 55 5.39 8.90 -7.64
CA ILE A 55 5.71 9.33 -6.27
C ILE A 55 7.18 9.06 -5.92
N LYS A 56 7.62 9.68 -4.82
CA LYS A 56 8.90 9.41 -4.15
C LYS A 56 8.61 8.99 -2.72
N VAL A 57 9.22 7.90 -2.29
CA VAL A 57 9.07 7.39 -0.92
C VAL A 57 10.45 7.26 -0.29
N ALA A 58 10.62 7.82 0.90
CA ALA A 58 11.85 7.68 1.66
C ALA A 58 11.99 6.26 2.21
N ASP A 59 13.23 5.75 2.26
CA ASP A 59 13.56 4.49 2.91
C ASP A 59 14.32 4.71 4.23
N LYS A 60 14.35 3.67 5.06
CA LYS A 60 14.99 3.71 6.38
C LYS A 60 16.51 3.95 6.33
N THR A 61 17.15 3.75 5.19
CA THR A 61 18.60 3.95 5.00
C THR A 61 18.96 5.38 4.58
N GLY A 62 17.98 6.26 4.44
CA GLY A 62 18.13 7.64 4.00
C GLY A 62 18.11 7.82 2.48
N GLY A 63 17.71 6.79 1.73
CA GLY A 63 17.47 6.84 0.30
C GLY A 63 16.05 7.30 -0.04
N VAL A 64 15.81 7.55 -1.33
CA VAL A 64 14.51 7.88 -1.89
C VAL A 64 14.23 6.96 -3.07
N GLN A 65 13.10 6.28 -3.04
CA GLN A 65 12.65 5.42 -4.12
C GLN A 65 11.65 6.16 -5.00
N HIS A 66 11.85 6.10 -6.32
CA HIS A 66 10.90 6.57 -7.30
C HIS A 66 10.03 5.40 -7.74
N THR A 67 8.71 5.54 -7.57
CA THR A 67 7.75 4.50 -7.93
C THR A 67 6.47 5.12 -8.50
N VAL A 68 5.54 4.27 -8.93
CA VAL A 68 4.22 4.70 -9.39
C VAL A 68 3.18 4.16 -8.42
N ALA A 69 2.43 5.07 -7.81
CA ALA A 69 1.33 4.70 -6.94
C ALA A 69 -0.01 4.74 -7.68
N MET A 70 -0.90 3.89 -7.25
CA MET A 70 -2.32 3.89 -7.63
C MET A 70 -3.12 4.52 -6.50
N PHE A 71 -3.81 5.62 -6.81
CA PHE A 71 -4.64 6.36 -5.86
C PHE A 71 -6.13 6.05 -6.04
N ASN A 72 -6.82 5.86 -4.92
CA ASN A 72 -8.27 5.93 -4.78
C ASN A 72 -8.57 7.07 -3.82
N MET A 73 -9.39 8.04 -4.23
CA MET A 73 -9.66 9.26 -3.46
C MET A 73 -11.16 9.50 -3.39
N TYR A 74 -11.68 9.61 -2.18
CA TYR A 74 -13.11 9.72 -1.93
C TYR A 74 -13.42 10.78 -0.88
N VAL A 75 -14.60 11.40 -1.01
CA VAL A 75 -15.23 12.24 0.01
C VAL A 75 -16.65 11.77 0.24
N ASN A 76 -17.26 12.16 1.36
CA ASN A 76 -18.70 12.00 1.54
C ASN A 76 -19.46 13.08 0.76
N LEU A 77 -20.64 12.77 0.26
CA LEU A 77 -21.55 13.72 -0.39
C LEU A 77 -22.85 13.81 0.41
N PRO A 78 -23.16 14.99 0.99
CA PRO A 78 -24.40 15.20 1.70
C PRO A 78 -25.63 15.01 0.80
N HIS A 79 -26.76 14.63 1.40
CA HIS A 79 -28.00 14.27 0.72
C HIS A 79 -28.62 15.36 -0.18
N ASN A 80 -28.24 16.63 0.05
CA ASN A 80 -28.73 17.79 -0.69
C ASN A 80 -27.87 18.19 -1.89
N PHE A 81 -26.73 17.53 -2.13
CA PHE A 81 -25.86 17.80 -3.27
C PHE A 81 -26.01 16.71 -4.34
N LYS A 82 -26.10 17.14 -5.60
CA LYS A 82 -26.24 16.24 -6.75
C LYS A 82 -24.95 15.52 -7.12
N GLY A 83 -23.80 16.17 -6.97
CA GLY A 83 -22.50 15.60 -7.35
C GLY A 83 -21.30 16.35 -6.79
N THR A 84 -20.11 15.88 -7.12
CA THR A 84 -18.84 16.53 -6.82
C THR A 84 -17.98 16.64 -8.08
N HIS A 85 -17.07 17.62 -8.11
CA HIS A 85 -16.21 17.89 -9.26
C HIS A 85 -15.00 16.93 -9.28
N MET A 86 -15.01 15.94 -10.17
CA MET A 86 -13.96 14.93 -10.29
C MET A 86 -12.59 15.50 -10.67
N SER A 87 -12.56 16.58 -11.47
CA SER A 87 -11.31 17.28 -11.84
C SER A 87 -10.54 17.81 -10.63
N ARG A 88 -11.22 18.22 -9.58
CA ARG A 88 -10.59 18.75 -8.35
C ARG A 88 -9.70 17.72 -7.66
N PHE A 89 -10.04 16.43 -7.71
CA PHE A 89 -9.18 15.38 -7.16
C PHE A 89 -7.83 15.30 -7.90
N VAL A 90 -7.86 15.40 -9.23
CA VAL A 90 -6.66 15.40 -10.06
C VAL A 90 -5.83 16.66 -9.85
N GLU A 91 -6.47 17.83 -9.74
CA GLU A 91 -5.80 19.09 -9.43
C GLU A 91 -5.09 19.03 -8.07
N ILE A 92 -5.71 18.41 -7.06
CA ILE A 92 -5.13 18.22 -5.74
C ILE A 92 -3.86 17.36 -5.84
N LEU A 93 -3.90 16.21 -6.53
CA LEU A 93 -2.71 15.39 -6.71
C LEU A 93 -1.59 16.13 -7.44
N ASN A 94 -1.93 16.90 -8.49
CA ASN A 94 -0.95 17.64 -9.29
C ASN A 94 -0.36 18.85 -8.57
N SER A 95 -1.04 19.38 -7.54
CA SER A 95 -0.61 20.56 -6.79
C SER A 95 0.34 20.25 -5.63
N HIS A 96 0.54 18.99 -5.29
CA HIS A 96 1.43 18.56 -4.22
C HIS A 96 2.76 18.04 -4.76
N ASP A 97 3.80 18.18 -3.94
CA ASP A 97 5.10 17.56 -4.23
C ASP A 97 4.94 16.04 -4.34
N ARG A 98 5.71 15.45 -5.24
CA ARG A 98 5.69 14.00 -5.46
C ARG A 98 6.31 13.21 -4.31
N GLU A 99 6.98 13.88 -3.37
CA GLU A 99 7.56 13.24 -2.19
C GLU A 99 6.45 13.00 -1.16
N ILE A 100 6.17 11.71 -0.93
CA ILE A 100 5.11 11.27 -0.04
C ILE A 100 5.73 10.83 1.29
N SER A 101 5.42 11.58 2.33
CA SER A 101 5.62 11.24 3.75
C SER A 101 4.27 11.12 4.44
N VAL A 102 4.26 10.68 5.68
CA VAL A 102 3.03 10.63 6.50
C VAL A 102 2.41 12.02 6.62
N GLU A 103 3.24 13.06 6.83
CA GLU A 103 2.80 14.45 6.98
C GLU A 103 2.29 15.05 5.67
N SER A 104 2.97 14.77 4.54
CA SER A 104 2.51 15.25 3.23
C SER A 104 1.21 14.54 2.83
N PHE A 105 1.02 13.27 3.22
CA PHE A 105 -0.19 12.51 2.96
C PHE A 105 -1.40 13.08 3.72
N GLU A 106 -1.23 13.44 5.00
CA GLU A 106 -2.26 14.15 5.78
C GLU A 106 -2.63 15.49 5.13
N LYS A 107 -1.63 16.26 4.67
CA LYS A 107 -1.85 17.56 4.01
C LYS A 107 -2.67 17.41 2.73
N ILE A 108 -2.38 16.39 1.91
CA ILE A 108 -3.16 16.09 0.70
C ILE A 108 -4.63 15.83 1.05
N LEU A 109 -4.87 15.01 2.07
CA LEU A 109 -6.21 14.64 2.50
C LEU A 109 -6.98 15.85 3.09
N ARG A 110 -6.34 16.68 3.90
CA ARG A 110 -6.95 17.93 4.44
C ARG A 110 -7.29 18.90 3.32
N THR A 111 -6.37 19.12 2.38
CA THR A 111 -6.62 19.94 1.19
C THR A 111 -7.80 19.41 0.37
N MET A 112 -7.93 18.08 0.26
CA MET A 112 -9.04 17.46 -0.46
C MET A 112 -10.38 17.74 0.22
N VAL A 113 -10.47 17.52 1.51
CA VAL A 113 -11.70 17.77 2.30
C VAL A 113 -12.09 19.25 2.23
N GLU A 114 -11.14 20.17 2.38
CA GLU A 114 -11.35 21.61 2.31
C GLU A 114 -11.82 22.06 0.92
N LYS A 115 -11.07 21.73 -0.15
CA LYS A 115 -11.39 22.15 -1.53
C LYS A 115 -12.72 21.58 -2.04
N LEU A 116 -13.14 20.43 -1.53
CA LEU A 116 -14.42 19.80 -1.90
C LEU A 116 -15.55 20.18 -0.95
N GLY A 117 -15.26 20.95 0.13
CA GLY A 117 -16.27 21.44 1.08
C GLY A 117 -17.00 20.32 1.82
N THR A 118 -16.28 19.25 2.22
CA THR A 118 -16.85 18.04 2.83
C THR A 118 -16.34 17.85 4.26
N ALA A 119 -17.05 17.05 5.07
CA ALA A 119 -16.66 16.76 6.45
C ALA A 119 -15.79 15.50 6.59
N ALA A 120 -15.77 14.64 5.57
CA ALA A 120 -15.03 13.38 5.57
C ALA A 120 -14.32 13.16 4.24
N GLY A 121 -13.14 12.56 4.32
CA GLY A 121 -12.32 12.19 3.17
C GLY A 121 -11.55 10.90 3.42
N HIS A 122 -11.24 10.20 2.34
CA HIS A 122 -10.51 8.93 2.36
C HIS A 122 -9.60 8.86 1.15
N ILE A 123 -8.32 8.54 1.38
CA ILE A 123 -7.33 8.29 0.33
C ILE A 123 -6.67 6.95 0.60
N GLU A 124 -6.64 6.11 -0.43
CA GLU A 124 -5.80 4.91 -0.50
C GLU A 124 -4.74 5.13 -1.57
N MET A 125 -3.49 4.84 -1.25
CA MET A 125 -2.36 4.93 -2.16
C MET A 125 -1.58 3.62 -2.10
N THR A 126 -1.66 2.82 -3.16
CA THR A 126 -0.96 1.53 -3.27
C THR A 126 0.22 1.65 -4.22
N PHE A 127 1.39 1.13 -3.82
CA PHE A 127 2.62 1.19 -4.60
C PHE A 127 3.55 0.02 -4.30
N PRO A 128 4.38 -0.42 -5.27
CA PRO A 128 5.47 -1.34 -5.01
C PRO A 128 6.61 -0.62 -4.28
N TYR A 129 7.09 -1.23 -3.20
CA TYR A 129 8.21 -0.76 -2.41
C TYR A 129 9.34 -1.78 -2.44
N PHE A 130 10.58 -1.36 -2.69
CA PHE A 130 11.70 -2.25 -2.92
C PHE A 130 12.67 -2.23 -1.74
N ILE A 131 13.07 -3.42 -1.27
CA ILE A 131 14.11 -3.58 -0.25
C ILE A 131 15.27 -4.34 -0.86
N ASN A 132 16.49 -3.81 -0.67
CA ASN A 132 17.71 -4.48 -1.10
C ASN A 132 18.11 -5.54 -0.07
N LYS A 133 17.90 -6.80 -0.41
CA LYS A 133 18.21 -7.96 0.45
C LYS A 133 19.56 -8.57 0.10
N SER A 134 20.29 -8.99 1.15
CA SER A 134 21.53 -9.77 1.00
C SER A 134 21.25 -11.23 1.25
N ALA A 135 21.60 -12.10 0.30
CA ALA A 135 21.48 -13.55 0.48
C ALA A 135 22.28 -14.03 1.71
N PRO A 136 21.79 -15.06 2.44
CA PRO A 136 22.29 -15.38 3.78
C PRO A 136 23.74 -15.87 3.83
N VAL A 137 24.20 -16.58 2.79
CA VAL A 137 25.55 -17.16 2.72
C VAL A 137 26.42 -16.40 1.75
N SER A 138 26.01 -16.30 0.49
CA SER A 138 26.82 -15.69 -0.59
C SER A 138 26.92 -14.16 -0.48
N LYS A 139 26.03 -13.53 0.30
CA LYS A 139 25.91 -12.07 0.44
C LYS A 139 25.61 -11.33 -0.86
N VAL A 140 25.21 -12.04 -1.92
CA VAL A 140 24.76 -11.41 -3.15
C VAL A 140 23.52 -10.57 -2.87
N LYS A 141 23.51 -9.35 -3.40
CA LYS A 141 22.40 -8.41 -3.19
C LYS A 141 21.39 -8.49 -4.32
N SER A 142 20.13 -8.36 -3.98
CA SER A 142 19.01 -8.27 -4.93
C SER A 142 17.86 -7.48 -4.35
N LEU A 143 17.09 -6.83 -5.21
CA LEU A 143 15.85 -6.19 -4.81
C LEU A 143 14.75 -7.24 -4.65
N LEU A 144 13.91 -7.04 -3.63
CA LEU A 144 12.63 -7.72 -3.45
C LEU A 144 11.56 -6.66 -3.29
N ASP A 145 10.43 -6.83 -3.97
CA ASP A 145 9.30 -5.92 -3.94
C ASP A 145 8.24 -6.36 -2.93
N TYR A 146 7.56 -5.36 -2.39
CA TYR A 146 6.46 -5.50 -1.43
C TYR A 146 5.32 -4.57 -1.84
N ASP A 147 4.09 -5.06 -1.78
CA ASP A 147 2.93 -4.22 -1.97
C ASP A 147 2.64 -3.43 -0.70
N VAL A 148 2.71 -2.10 -0.81
CA VAL A 148 2.45 -1.18 0.31
C VAL A 148 1.23 -0.34 -0.01
N THR A 149 0.34 -0.18 0.97
CA THR A 149 -0.79 0.74 0.87
C THR A 149 -0.80 1.70 2.05
N PHE A 150 -0.81 3.00 1.77
CA PHE A 150 -1.10 4.04 2.75
C PHE A 150 -2.59 4.39 2.66
N ILE A 151 -3.25 4.41 3.80
CA ILE A 151 -4.66 4.75 3.93
C ILE A 151 -4.78 5.91 4.91
N GLY A 152 -5.27 7.05 4.42
CA GLY A 152 -5.61 8.20 5.25
C GLY A 152 -7.11 8.40 5.29
N GLU A 153 -7.64 8.70 6.45
CA GLU A 153 -9.06 8.97 6.65
C GLU A 153 -9.24 10.19 7.54
N ILE A 154 -10.14 11.08 7.13
CA ILE A 154 -10.63 12.17 7.99
C ILE A 154 -12.13 11.93 8.23
N ARG A 155 -12.51 11.81 9.50
CA ARG A 155 -13.91 11.79 9.95
C ARG A 155 -14.08 12.70 11.15
N ASN A 156 -15.06 13.56 11.13
CA ASN A 156 -15.34 14.50 12.21
C ASN A 156 -14.11 15.33 12.65
N GLY A 157 -13.29 15.73 11.66
CA GLY A 157 -12.06 16.49 11.87
C GLY A 157 -10.85 15.68 12.38
N ARG A 158 -11.03 14.43 12.77
CA ARG A 158 -9.96 13.54 13.23
C ARG A 158 -9.31 12.85 12.02
N TYR A 159 -7.97 12.95 11.94
CA TYR A 159 -7.16 12.21 10.97
C TYR A 159 -6.73 10.87 11.55
N GLU A 160 -6.84 9.83 10.77
CA GLU A 160 -6.30 8.49 11.05
C GLU A 160 -5.44 8.05 9.87
N PHE A 161 -4.29 7.43 10.18
CA PHE A 161 -3.36 6.92 9.17
C PHE A 161 -3.08 5.45 9.42
N THR A 162 -3.17 4.66 8.34
CA THR A 162 -2.91 3.23 8.36
C THR A 162 -1.89 2.87 7.29
N ILE A 163 -0.90 2.06 7.65
CA ILE A 163 0.05 1.44 6.73
C ILE A 163 -0.35 -0.03 6.58
N LYS A 164 -0.56 -0.48 5.35
CA LYS A 164 -0.71 -1.90 5.03
C LYS A 164 0.49 -2.35 4.20
N VAL A 165 1.08 -3.50 4.57
CA VAL A 165 2.19 -4.12 3.83
C VAL A 165 1.86 -5.58 3.59
N VAL A 166 2.01 -6.06 2.35
CA VAL A 166 1.93 -7.48 2.01
C VAL A 166 3.34 -8.02 1.87
N VAL A 167 3.68 -8.96 2.73
CA VAL A 167 5.03 -9.54 2.83
C VAL A 167 5.00 -10.99 2.37
N PRO A 168 5.62 -11.34 1.24
CA PRO A 168 5.75 -12.72 0.81
C PRO A 168 6.82 -13.43 1.65
N VAL A 169 6.46 -14.59 2.22
CA VAL A 169 7.34 -15.40 3.06
C VAL A 169 7.22 -16.89 2.70
N ALA A 170 8.13 -17.72 3.21
CA ALA A 170 8.01 -19.17 3.15
C ALA A 170 7.37 -19.71 4.42
N SER A 171 6.47 -20.70 4.27
CA SER A 171 5.94 -21.50 5.39
C SER A 171 6.08 -22.97 5.10
N LEU A 172 6.56 -23.73 6.09
CA LEU A 172 6.72 -25.18 6.04
C LEU A 172 5.75 -25.81 7.03
N CYS A 173 4.98 -26.78 6.56
CA CYS A 173 3.92 -27.42 7.35
C CYS A 173 4.47 -28.27 8.49
N PRO A 174 4.19 -27.94 9.79
CA PRO A 174 4.61 -28.72 10.93
C PRO A 174 3.98 -30.14 10.95
N CYS A 175 2.74 -30.25 10.50
CA CYS A 175 2.02 -31.52 10.46
C CYS A 175 2.70 -32.51 9.50
N SER A 176 2.94 -32.10 8.24
CA SER A 176 3.61 -32.96 7.27
C SER A 176 5.03 -33.33 7.69
N LYS A 177 5.77 -32.40 8.32
CA LYS A 177 7.09 -32.67 8.90
C LYS A 177 7.06 -33.79 9.95
N LYS A 178 5.97 -33.85 10.74
CA LYS A 178 5.85 -34.82 11.84
C LYS A 178 5.46 -36.22 11.38
N ILE A 179 4.67 -36.32 10.30
CA ILE A 179 4.07 -37.61 9.86
C ILE A 179 4.78 -38.26 8.67
N SER A 180 5.56 -37.50 7.92
CA SER A 180 6.23 -37.97 6.70
C SER A 180 7.66 -38.44 6.98
N ASP A 181 8.04 -39.57 6.41
CA ASP A 181 9.42 -40.10 6.48
C ASP A 181 10.39 -39.35 5.53
N TYR A 182 9.86 -38.60 4.55
CA TYR A 182 10.66 -37.95 3.49
C TYR A 182 10.68 -36.43 3.50
N GLY A 183 10.26 -35.81 4.60
CA GLY A 183 10.29 -34.36 4.76
C GLY A 183 8.90 -33.73 4.92
N ALA A 184 8.77 -32.47 4.47
CA ALA A 184 7.53 -31.72 4.63
C ALA A 184 7.27 -30.85 3.39
N HIS A 185 6.02 -30.60 3.07
CA HIS A 185 5.70 -29.62 2.05
C HIS A 185 5.97 -28.19 2.53
N ASN A 186 6.39 -27.37 1.58
CA ASN A 186 6.72 -25.96 1.78
C ASN A 186 5.99 -25.15 0.70
N GLN A 187 5.54 -23.97 1.04
CA GLN A 187 4.82 -23.06 0.15
C GLN A 187 5.15 -21.61 0.45
N ARG A 188 4.78 -20.72 -0.47
CA ARG A 188 4.75 -19.29 -0.20
C ARG A 188 3.50 -18.94 0.60
N SER A 189 3.64 -17.93 1.43
CA SER A 189 2.54 -17.30 2.14
C SER A 189 2.60 -15.80 1.94
N HIS A 190 1.45 -15.15 1.88
CA HIS A 190 1.36 -13.71 1.94
C HIS A 190 0.91 -13.30 3.34
N MET A 191 1.77 -12.60 4.07
CA MET A 191 1.41 -11.97 5.33
C MET A 191 1.03 -10.52 5.07
N SER A 192 -0.24 -10.17 5.29
CA SER A 192 -0.71 -8.79 5.24
C SER A 192 -0.76 -8.22 6.65
N ILE A 193 0.04 -7.20 6.91
CA ILE A 193 0.05 -6.45 8.16
C ILE A 193 -0.51 -5.08 7.89
N SER A 194 -1.60 -4.71 8.56
CA SER A 194 -2.18 -3.38 8.51
C SER A 194 -2.14 -2.77 9.91
N VAL A 195 -1.51 -1.61 10.06
CA VAL A 195 -1.34 -0.94 11.36
C VAL A 195 -1.84 0.48 11.30
N ARG A 196 -2.72 0.86 12.24
CA ARG A 196 -3.06 2.26 12.51
C ARG A 196 -2.05 2.79 13.53
N THR A 197 -1.37 3.88 13.17
CA THR A 197 -0.25 4.40 13.95
C THR A 197 -0.56 5.76 14.56
N ASN A 198 -0.01 5.99 15.75
CA ASN A 198 -0.02 7.30 16.45
C ASN A 198 1.30 8.04 16.32
N SER A 199 2.33 7.39 15.79
CA SER A 199 3.63 7.96 15.50
C SER A 199 4.29 7.23 14.34
N PHE A 200 5.44 7.72 13.90
CA PHE A 200 6.10 7.22 12.69
C PHE A 200 6.57 5.76 12.80
N VAL A 201 6.24 4.95 11.80
CA VAL A 201 6.65 3.54 11.64
C VAL A 201 7.21 3.35 10.24
N TRP A 202 8.40 2.75 10.12
CA TRP A 202 9.00 2.41 8.84
C TRP A 202 8.33 1.17 8.21
N ILE A 203 8.17 1.17 6.89
CA ILE A 203 7.71 0.01 6.12
C ILE A 203 8.60 -1.20 6.42
N GLU A 204 9.91 -1.00 6.45
CA GLU A 204 10.91 -2.05 6.71
C GLU A 204 10.76 -2.68 8.10
N ASP A 205 10.25 -1.94 9.10
CA ASP A 205 9.99 -2.51 10.43
C ASP A 205 8.87 -3.56 10.36
N LEU A 206 7.81 -3.28 9.62
CA LEU A 206 6.69 -4.21 9.42
C LEU A 206 7.11 -5.44 8.59
N VAL A 207 7.86 -5.19 7.51
CA VAL A 207 8.42 -6.28 6.68
C VAL A 207 9.27 -7.22 7.53
N ARG A 208 10.20 -6.66 8.33
CA ARG A 208 11.08 -7.45 9.19
C ARG A 208 10.29 -8.28 10.20
N ILE A 209 9.26 -7.73 10.84
CA ILE A 209 8.41 -8.48 11.77
C ILE A 209 7.81 -9.70 11.09
N ALA A 210 7.25 -9.56 9.88
CA ALA A 210 6.68 -10.68 9.14
C ALA A 210 7.74 -11.75 8.78
N GLU A 211 8.89 -11.30 8.26
CA GLU A 211 9.97 -12.19 7.84
C GLU A 211 10.60 -12.96 9.01
N ASP A 212 10.82 -12.30 10.16
CA ASP A 212 11.39 -12.91 11.36
C ASP A 212 10.47 -13.98 11.98
N LYS A 213 9.16 -13.89 11.76
CA LYS A 213 8.17 -14.84 12.30
C LYS A 213 7.79 -15.95 11.33
N ALA A 214 8.18 -15.86 10.07
CA ALA A 214 7.96 -16.90 9.07
C ALA A 214 8.92 -18.10 9.23
N SER A 215 8.65 -19.18 8.53
CA SER A 215 9.60 -20.29 8.46
C SER A 215 10.93 -19.86 7.86
N CYS A 216 10.86 -19.04 6.80
CA CYS A 216 12.00 -18.34 6.22
C CYS A 216 11.51 -17.12 5.42
N GLU A 217 12.33 -16.07 5.38
CA GLU A 217 12.16 -14.94 4.45
C GLU A 217 12.47 -15.35 3.02
N LEU A 218 11.98 -14.55 2.05
CA LEU A 218 12.29 -14.72 0.63
C LEU A 218 13.41 -13.77 0.16
N TYR A 219 14.03 -14.13 -0.96
CA TYR A 219 15.12 -13.38 -1.60
C TYR A 219 14.89 -13.33 -3.11
N GLY A 220 15.25 -12.23 -3.74
CA GLY A 220 15.15 -12.09 -5.20
C GLY A 220 16.23 -12.88 -5.96
N LEU A 221 17.39 -13.17 -5.31
CA LEU A 221 18.50 -13.93 -5.89
C LEU A 221 19.18 -14.79 -4.83
N LEU A 222 19.34 -16.08 -5.12
CA LEU A 222 20.05 -17.04 -4.29
C LEU A 222 21.11 -17.78 -5.13
N LYS A 223 22.21 -18.18 -4.49
CA LYS A 223 23.19 -19.15 -5.01
C LYS A 223 22.97 -20.50 -4.32
N ARG A 224 23.56 -21.58 -4.83
CA ARG A 224 23.39 -22.93 -4.25
C ARG A 224 23.61 -23.03 -2.73
N PRO A 225 24.63 -22.39 -2.13
CA PRO A 225 24.78 -22.39 -0.67
C PRO A 225 23.63 -21.68 0.06
N ASP A 226 23.06 -20.62 -0.57
CA ASP A 226 21.91 -19.89 -0.02
C ASP A 226 20.64 -20.76 -0.10
N GLU A 227 20.42 -21.47 -1.24
CA GLU A 227 19.28 -22.41 -1.40
C GLU A 227 19.32 -23.48 -0.31
N LYS A 228 20.49 -24.06 -0.05
CA LYS A 228 20.68 -25.02 1.04
C LYS A 228 20.26 -24.39 2.38
N TYR A 229 20.79 -23.22 2.68
CA TYR A 229 20.52 -22.50 3.94
C TYR A 229 19.03 -22.22 4.14
N VAL A 230 18.35 -21.62 3.14
CA VAL A 230 16.92 -21.25 3.28
C VAL A 230 16.03 -22.49 3.38
N THR A 231 16.38 -23.58 2.70
CA THR A 231 15.67 -24.85 2.77
C THR A 231 15.77 -25.44 4.18
N GLU A 232 16.98 -25.49 4.74
CA GLU A 232 17.25 -26.03 6.08
C GLU A 232 16.61 -25.13 7.15
N LYS A 233 16.76 -23.80 7.04
CA LYS A 233 16.12 -22.81 7.95
C LYS A 233 14.60 -22.98 7.99
N ALA A 234 13.96 -23.09 6.82
CA ALA A 234 12.51 -23.30 6.76
C ALA A 234 12.10 -24.64 7.39
N TYR A 235 12.87 -25.70 7.13
CA TYR A 235 12.63 -27.03 7.70
C TYR A 235 12.78 -27.06 9.22
N ASP A 236 13.74 -26.35 9.77
CA ASP A 236 13.97 -26.27 11.23
C ASP A 236 12.97 -25.37 11.95
N ASN A 237 12.29 -24.48 11.21
CA ASN A 237 11.33 -23.53 11.75
C ASN A 237 9.92 -23.68 11.12
N PRO A 238 9.25 -24.85 11.28
CA PRO A 238 7.92 -25.07 10.72
C PRO A 238 6.88 -24.18 11.42
N LYS A 239 5.90 -23.68 10.65
CA LYS A 239 4.87 -22.76 11.13
C LYS A 239 3.51 -23.12 10.53
N PHE A 240 2.49 -23.26 11.39
CA PHE A 240 1.09 -23.20 10.95
C PHE A 240 0.70 -21.77 10.56
N VAL A 241 -0.35 -21.62 9.75
CA VAL A 241 -0.90 -20.30 9.40
C VAL A 241 -1.34 -19.53 10.67
N GLU A 242 -1.85 -20.24 11.69
CA GLU A 242 -2.23 -19.70 12.99
C GLU A 242 -1.03 -19.20 13.79
N ASP A 243 0.11 -19.90 13.72
CA ASP A 243 1.34 -19.50 14.41
C ASP A 243 1.89 -18.21 13.82
N LEU A 244 1.87 -18.07 12.47
CA LEU A 244 2.32 -16.88 11.77
C LEU A 244 1.58 -15.63 12.28
N VAL A 245 0.24 -15.65 12.26
CA VAL A 245 -0.54 -14.48 12.67
C VAL A 245 -0.41 -14.17 14.17
N ARG A 246 -0.29 -15.20 15.04
CA ARG A 246 -0.09 -15.03 16.49
C ARG A 246 1.28 -14.42 16.80
N ASP A 247 2.34 -14.95 16.18
CA ASP A 247 3.71 -14.51 16.43
C ASP A 247 3.91 -13.05 15.98
N VAL A 248 3.33 -12.65 14.84
CA VAL A 248 3.33 -11.25 14.39
C VAL A 248 2.50 -10.38 15.33
N ALA A 249 1.30 -10.80 15.74
CA ALA A 249 0.45 -10.06 16.66
C ALA A 249 1.14 -9.80 18.02
N ILE A 250 1.95 -10.75 18.51
CA ILE A 250 2.74 -10.58 19.72
C ILE A 250 3.72 -9.40 19.59
N GLU A 251 4.41 -9.26 18.44
CA GLU A 251 5.34 -8.15 18.22
C GLU A 251 4.60 -6.82 18.07
N LEU A 252 3.49 -6.78 17.31
CA LEU A 252 2.69 -5.57 17.17
C LEU A 252 2.07 -5.10 18.50
N ASN A 253 1.74 -6.02 19.41
CA ASN A 253 1.27 -5.68 20.75
C ASN A 253 2.31 -4.93 21.58
N LYS A 254 3.60 -5.21 21.40
CA LYS A 254 4.70 -4.56 22.12
C LYS A 254 5.02 -3.16 21.60
N ASP A 255 4.66 -2.85 20.38
CA ASP A 255 4.98 -1.55 19.75
C ASP A 255 3.96 -0.48 20.16
N SER A 256 4.37 0.46 21.02
CA SER A 256 3.51 1.55 21.51
C SER A 256 3.11 2.58 20.42
N ARG A 257 3.77 2.56 19.26
CA ARG A 257 3.44 3.42 18.11
C ARG A 257 2.19 2.95 17.37
N ILE A 258 1.70 1.74 17.67
CA ILE A 258 0.58 1.10 16.99
C ILE A 258 -0.65 1.11 17.90
N ASP A 259 -1.73 1.76 17.46
CA ASP A 259 -3.01 1.86 18.16
C ASP A 259 -3.94 0.69 17.86
N ALA A 260 -3.93 0.24 16.60
CA ALA A 260 -4.74 -0.89 16.14
C ALA A 260 -4.04 -1.61 14.99
N TYR A 261 -4.35 -2.89 14.80
CA TYR A 261 -3.81 -3.64 13.69
C TYR A 261 -4.73 -4.75 13.21
N THR A 262 -4.55 -5.16 11.96
CA THR A 262 -4.95 -6.45 11.44
C THR A 262 -3.72 -7.21 10.96
N VAL A 263 -3.70 -8.51 11.19
CA VAL A 263 -2.72 -9.45 10.64
C VAL A 263 -3.47 -10.57 9.98
N GLU A 264 -3.19 -10.81 8.72
CA GLU A 264 -3.72 -11.95 7.97
C GLU A 264 -2.58 -12.72 7.31
N SER A 265 -2.71 -14.02 7.21
CA SER A 265 -1.81 -14.87 6.45
C SER A 265 -2.61 -15.78 5.54
N GLU A 266 -2.23 -15.82 4.27
CA GLU A 266 -2.71 -16.76 3.27
C GLU A 266 -1.56 -17.65 2.84
N ASN A 267 -1.65 -18.93 3.15
CA ASN A 267 -0.69 -19.94 2.74
C ASN A 267 -1.18 -20.61 1.45
N PHE A 268 -0.42 -20.48 0.37
CA PHE A 268 -0.72 -21.13 -0.92
C PHE A 268 -0.30 -22.59 -0.87
N GLU A 269 -1.17 -23.42 -0.29
CA GLU A 269 -0.90 -24.81 0.00
C GLU A 269 -0.45 -25.61 -1.24
N SER A 270 0.76 -26.21 -1.18
CA SER A 270 1.34 -26.90 -2.34
C SER A 270 0.70 -28.25 -2.65
N ILE A 271 -0.04 -28.83 -1.70
CA ILE A 271 -0.69 -30.15 -1.83
C ILE A 271 -2.23 -30.08 -1.87
N HIS A 272 -2.81 -28.87 -1.78
CA HIS A 272 -4.24 -28.62 -1.80
C HIS A 272 -4.62 -27.63 -2.90
N ASN A 273 -5.86 -27.72 -3.39
CA ASN A 273 -6.40 -26.77 -4.37
C ASN A 273 -7.12 -25.58 -3.70
N HIS A 274 -6.74 -25.23 -2.47
CA HIS A 274 -7.21 -24.08 -1.72
C HIS A 274 -6.06 -23.56 -0.85
N SER A 275 -6.18 -22.32 -0.43
CA SER A 275 -5.25 -21.70 0.54
C SER A 275 -5.72 -21.97 1.97
N ALA A 276 -4.77 -22.07 2.92
CA ALA A 276 -5.07 -21.93 4.35
C ALA A 276 -5.01 -20.46 4.72
N TYR A 277 -5.90 -19.99 5.60
CA TYR A 277 -6.05 -18.60 5.96
C TYR A 277 -6.25 -18.41 7.46
N ALA A 278 -5.60 -17.39 8.03
CA ALA A 278 -5.82 -16.95 9.40
C ALA A 278 -5.85 -15.41 9.47
N PHE A 279 -6.63 -14.88 10.40
CA PHE A 279 -6.83 -13.45 10.59
C PHE A 279 -6.91 -13.09 12.09
N ILE A 280 -6.24 -11.99 12.48
CA ILE A 280 -6.37 -11.36 13.79
C ILE A 280 -6.63 -9.88 13.58
N GLU A 281 -7.61 -9.32 14.30
CA GLU A 281 -7.85 -7.89 14.41
C GLU A 281 -7.79 -7.47 15.88
N LYS A 282 -7.12 -6.36 16.18
CA LYS A 282 -7.05 -5.80 17.51
C LYS A 282 -7.01 -4.29 17.50
N ASN A 283 -7.87 -3.68 18.32
CA ASN A 283 -7.79 -2.27 18.68
C ASN A 283 -7.23 -2.17 20.13
N LYS A 284 -6.02 -1.62 20.27
CA LYS A 284 -5.33 -1.51 21.56
C LYS A 284 -5.86 -0.37 22.43
N MET A 285 -6.66 0.55 21.84
CA MET A 285 -7.27 1.69 22.53
C MET A 285 -8.55 1.32 23.29
N THR A 286 -9.13 0.13 23.01
CA THR A 286 -10.41 -0.32 23.59
C THR A 286 -10.27 -1.53 24.52
N SER A 287 -9.06 -1.85 24.96
CA SER A 287 -8.80 -2.97 25.91
C SER A 287 -8.83 -2.51 27.36
#